data_49b27d152d183a6ebc259606f940b461
#
_entry.id   49b27d152d183a6ebc259606f940b461
#
_cell.length_a   1.000
_cell.length_b   1.000
_cell.length_c   1.000
_cell.angle_alpha   90.00
_cell.angle_beta   90.00
_cell.angle_gamma   90.00
#
_symmetry.space_group_name_H-M   'P 1'
#
loop_
_entity.id
_entity.type
_entity.pdbx_description
1 polymer ?
#
loop_
_entity_poly.entity_id
_entity_poly.type
_entity_poly.pdbx_seq_one_letter_code
_entity_poly.pdbx_strand_id
1 'polypeptide(L)'
;DKRHLFRMGREAEHFSAGDERLIIPYRGWNICLLVCYDLRFPVWSRNVANQYDLLIYVANWPIPRRLAWDTLLRARALENQCYVCGVNRVGIDGYRLKYNGGSKIYSALGEEAASVPDETEGIATATLHLTALHQFREKFPVWKDADEFQLRHS
;
A
#
# COMPACT_ATOMS: atom_id res chain seq x y z
N ASP A 1 -11.18 -6.72 3.06
CA ASP A 1 -12.14 -5.62 3.01
C ASP A 1 -11.45 -4.28 3.25
N LYS A 2 -11.96 -3.22 2.61
CA LYS A 2 -11.51 -1.86 2.84
C LYS A 2 -12.00 -1.35 4.19
N ARG A 3 -11.06 -0.88 5.05
CA ARG A 3 -11.45 -0.35 6.37
C ARG A 3 -11.93 1.10 6.29
N HIS A 4 -11.23 1.95 5.56
CA HIS A 4 -11.53 3.37 5.52
C HIS A 4 -12.29 3.73 4.25
N LEU A 5 -13.61 3.84 4.38
CA LEU A 5 -14.47 4.26 3.29
C LEU A 5 -14.25 5.75 2.98
N PHE A 6 -14.14 6.07 1.69
CA PHE A 6 -13.91 7.45 1.26
C PHE A 6 -15.20 8.27 1.35
N ARG A 7 -15.33 9.04 2.43
CA ARG A 7 -16.53 9.82 2.76
C ARG A 7 -16.93 10.79 1.65
N MET A 8 -15.97 11.53 1.08
CA MET A 8 -16.25 12.46 -0.03
C MET A 8 -16.73 11.76 -1.30
N GLY A 9 -16.42 10.48 -1.48
CA GLY A 9 -16.92 9.63 -2.56
C GLY A 9 -18.21 8.91 -2.22
N ARG A 10 -18.81 9.19 -1.07
CA ARG A 10 -20.07 8.59 -0.60
C ARG A 10 -20.04 7.06 -0.54
N GLU A 11 -18.84 6.49 -0.35
CA GLU A 11 -18.68 5.02 -0.35
C GLU A 11 -19.53 4.33 0.74
N ALA A 12 -19.72 4.98 1.88
CA ALA A 12 -20.55 4.43 2.98
C ALA A 12 -22.05 4.27 2.64
N GLU A 13 -22.51 4.85 1.53
CA GLU A 13 -23.89 4.65 1.05
C GLU A 13 -24.04 3.31 0.30
N HIS A 14 -22.93 2.70 -0.13
CA HIS A 14 -22.93 1.51 -0.97
C HIS A 14 -22.12 0.34 -0.41
N PHE A 15 -21.20 0.61 0.53
CA PHE A 15 -20.28 -0.38 1.09
C PHE A 15 -20.24 -0.29 2.62
N SER A 16 -19.96 -1.42 3.26
CA SER A 16 -19.63 -1.49 4.68
C SER A 16 -18.10 -1.50 4.85
N ALA A 17 -17.62 -0.88 5.91
CA ALA A 17 -16.20 -0.93 6.27
C ALA A 17 -15.85 -2.31 6.79
N GLY A 18 -14.69 -2.82 6.40
CA GLY A 18 -14.11 -4.01 6.98
C GLY A 18 -13.38 -3.69 8.30
N ASP A 19 -13.18 -4.67 9.12
CA ASP A 19 -12.49 -4.57 10.40
C ASP A 19 -11.28 -5.49 10.52
N GLU A 20 -11.09 -6.38 9.57
CA GLU A 20 -9.98 -7.31 9.50
C GLU A 20 -9.00 -6.95 8.40
N ARG A 21 -7.72 -7.10 8.72
CA ARG A 21 -6.63 -6.91 7.74
C ARG A 21 -6.25 -8.26 7.14
N LEU A 22 -6.36 -8.38 5.83
CA LEU A 22 -6.04 -9.60 5.12
C LEU A 22 -4.54 -9.73 4.87
N ILE A 23 -3.93 -10.75 5.47
CA ILE A 23 -2.55 -11.16 5.19
C ILE A 23 -2.58 -12.59 4.65
N ILE A 24 -2.06 -12.79 3.46
CA ILE A 24 -2.09 -14.06 2.73
C ILE A 24 -0.68 -14.65 2.67
N PRO A 25 -0.44 -15.86 3.19
CA PRO A 25 0.80 -16.57 2.96
C PRO A 25 0.84 -17.10 1.51
N TYR A 26 1.91 -16.79 0.77
CA TYR A 26 2.11 -17.25 -0.59
C TYR A 26 3.58 -17.51 -0.87
N ARG A 27 3.96 -18.74 -1.18
CA ARG A 27 5.34 -19.16 -1.51
C ARG A 27 6.40 -18.65 -0.53
N GLY A 28 6.10 -18.68 0.76
CA GLY A 28 6.99 -18.21 1.82
C GLY A 28 6.94 -16.70 2.09
N TRP A 29 6.21 -15.92 1.31
CA TRP A 29 5.90 -14.51 1.55
C TRP A 29 4.62 -14.35 2.33
N ASN A 30 4.54 -13.33 3.17
CA ASN A 30 3.29 -12.84 3.74
C ASN A 30 2.89 -11.55 3.01
N ILE A 31 1.73 -11.56 2.35
CA ILE A 31 1.24 -10.46 1.51
C ILE A 31 0.04 -9.79 2.18
N CYS A 32 0.17 -8.51 2.51
CA CYS A 32 -0.92 -7.71 3.03
C CYS A 32 -1.63 -6.98 1.89
N LEU A 33 -2.97 -7.06 1.85
CA LEU A 33 -3.80 -6.41 0.83
C LEU A 33 -4.63 -5.29 1.44
N LEU A 34 -4.47 -4.08 0.92
CA LEU A 34 -5.22 -2.89 1.33
C LEU A 34 -5.80 -2.15 0.12
N VAL A 35 -6.79 -1.29 0.35
CA VAL A 35 -7.55 -0.67 -0.74
C VAL A 35 -7.52 0.85 -0.65
N CYS A 36 -6.95 1.49 -1.67
CA CYS A 36 -7.09 2.91 -2.01
C CYS A 36 -6.91 3.84 -0.80
N TYR A 37 -8.00 4.33 -0.23
CA TYR A 37 -8.01 5.31 0.85
C TYR A 37 -7.33 4.82 2.13
N ASP A 38 -7.22 3.49 2.35
CA ASP A 38 -6.46 2.90 3.45
C ASP A 38 -5.00 3.37 3.47
N LEU A 39 -4.42 3.74 2.31
CA LEU A 39 -3.08 4.27 2.20
C LEU A 39 -2.85 5.52 3.08
N ARG A 40 -3.89 6.31 3.36
CA ARG A 40 -3.77 7.51 4.20
C ARG A 40 -3.66 7.24 5.69
N PHE A 41 -3.88 6.01 6.12
CA PHE A 41 -3.98 5.65 7.53
C PHE A 41 -2.81 4.75 7.95
N PRO A 42 -1.70 5.34 8.45
CA PRO A 42 -0.48 4.59 8.77
C PRO A 42 -0.69 3.54 9.85
N VAL A 43 -1.55 3.80 10.82
CA VAL A 43 -1.83 2.85 11.92
C VAL A 43 -2.46 1.56 11.39
N TRP A 44 -3.35 1.64 10.38
CA TRP A 44 -3.96 0.47 9.76
C TRP A 44 -2.98 -0.36 8.95
N SER A 45 -2.04 0.30 8.28
CA SER A 45 -1.00 -0.36 7.48
C SER A 45 0.27 -0.70 8.28
N ARG A 46 0.31 -0.44 9.59
CA ARG A 46 1.50 -0.71 10.40
C ARG A 46 1.87 -2.19 10.40
N ASN A 47 3.12 -2.50 10.07
CA ASN A 47 3.67 -3.84 10.06
C ASN A 47 4.12 -4.24 11.48
N VAL A 48 3.18 -4.65 12.30
CA VAL A 48 3.47 -5.06 13.67
C VAL A 48 4.26 -6.37 13.66
N ALA A 49 5.43 -6.39 14.30
CA ALA A 49 6.30 -7.57 14.41
C ALA A 49 6.60 -8.24 13.04
N ASN A 50 6.73 -7.45 11.97
CA ASN A 50 7.01 -7.94 10.61
C ASN A 50 5.99 -9.00 10.11
N GLN A 51 4.71 -8.81 10.39
CA GLN A 51 3.64 -9.75 9.99
C GLN A 51 3.54 -9.95 8.47
N TYR A 52 4.02 -9.00 7.67
CA TYR A 52 3.99 -9.10 6.21
C TYR A 52 5.30 -8.61 5.57
N ASP A 53 5.57 -9.08 4.36
CA ASP A 53 6.77 -8.80 3.58
C ASP A 53 6.49 -7.90 2.38
N LEU A 54 5.28 -8.02 1.83
CA LEU A 54 4.79 -7.23 0.71
C LEU A 54 3.43 -6.63 1.06
N LEU A 55 3.30 -5.32 0.84
CA LEU A 55 2.05 -4.58 1.00
C LEU A 55 1.56 -4.14 -0.37
N ILE A 56 0.34 -4.52 -0.73
CA ILE A 56 -0.28 -4.19 -2.01
C ILE A 56 -1.48 -3.26 -1.80
N TYR A 57 -1.50 -2.16 -2.53
CA TYR A 57 -2.64 -1.26 -2.65
C TYR A 57 -3.21 -1.30 -4.06
N VAL A 58 -4.51 -1.51 -4.19
CA VAL A 58 -5.26 -1.28 -5.43
C VAL A 58 -6.11 -0.03 -5.28
N ALA A 59 -6.15 0.84 -6.29
CA ALA A 59 -6.78 2.14 -6.13
C ALA A 59 -7.39 2.72 -7.41
N ASN A 60 -8.37 3.62 -7.18
CA ASN A 60 -8.79 4.67 -8.08
C ASN A 60 -8.32 6.01 -7.48
N TRP A 61 -7.04 6.38 -7.69
CA TRP A 61 -6.43 7.54 -7.08
C TRP A 61 -6.25 8.66 -8.13
N PRO A 62 -7.02 9.76 -8.06
CA PRO A 62 -7.06 10.75 -9.13
C PRO A 62 -5.87 11.73 -9.08
N ILE A 63 -5.59 12.35 -10.24
CA ILE A 63 -4.49 13.28 -10.46
C ILE A 63 -4.34 14.37 -9.39
N PRO A 64 -5.40 15.06 -8.92
CA PRO A 64 -5.24 16.13 -7.92
C PRO A 64 -4.63 15.67 -6.59
N ARG A 65 -4.57 14.37 -6.35
CA ARG A 65 -4.01 13.77 -5.14
C ARG A 65 -2.78 12.91 -5.40
N ARG A 66 -2.19 12.99 -6.61
CA ARG A 66 -1.06 12.17 -7.04
C ARG A 66 0.16 12.28 -6.11
N LEU A 67 0.51 13.48 -5.67
CA LEU A 67 1.62 13.68 -4.73
C LEU A 67 1.45 12.83 -3.45
N ALA A 68 0.23 12.78 -2.91
CA ALA A 68 -0.05 11.96 -1.73
C ALA A 68 0.10 10.46 -2.03
N TRP A 69 -0.31 10.00 -3.22
CA TRP A 69 -0.13 8.62 -3.66
C TRP A 69 1.35 8.21 -3.67
N ASP A 70 2.17 8.95 -4.40
CA ASP A 70 3.61 8.66 -4.55
C ASP A 70 4.34 8.73 -3.19
N THR A 71 4.08 9.78 -2.41
CA THR A 71 4.72 10.01 -1.13
C THR A 71 4.36 8.92 -0.11
N LEU A 72 3.07 8.60 0.00
CA LEU A 72 2.61 7.66 1.01
C LEU A 72 2.98 6.21 0.68
N LEU A 73 2.97 5.78 -0.59
CA LEU A 73 3.45 4.45 -0.96
C LEU A 73 4.91 4.26 -0.53
N ARG A 74 5.76 5.24 -0.83
CA ARG A 74 7.17 5.20 -0.44
C ARG A 74 7.33 5.24 1.09
N ALA A 75 6.56 6.06 1.78
CA ALA A 75 6.57 6.12 3.24
C ALA A 75 6.19 4.78 3.87
N ARG A 76 5.16 4.10 3.34
CA ARG A 76 4.77 2.76 3.82
C ARG A 76 5.88 1.73 3.64
N ALA A 77 6.65 1.80 2.55
CA ALA A 77 7.79 0.91 2.34
C ALA A 77 8.89 1.13 3.40
N LEU A 78 9.23 2.38 3.64
CA LEU A 78 10.28 2.78 4.59
C LEU A 78 9.92 2.45 6.04
N GLU A 79 8.76 2.93 6.51
CA GLU A 79 8.36 2.81 7.92
C GLU A 79 8.03 1.38 8.33
N ASN A 80 7.61 0.54 7.38
CA ASN A 80 7.24 -0.86 7.61
C ASN A 80 8.33 -1.85 7.20
N GLN A 81 9.44 -1.36 6.65
CA GLN A 81 10.54 -2.19 6.13
C GLN A 81 10.02 -3.36 5.29
N CYS A 82 9.18 -3.07 4.29
CA CYS A 82 8.58 -4.06 3.41
C CYS A 82 8.60 -3.58 1.96
N TYR A 83 8.40 -4.50 1.02
CA TYR A 83 8.08 -4.10 -0.35
C TYR A 83 6.67 -3.52 -0.40
N VAL A 84 6.47 -2.50 -1.24
CA VAL A 84 5.14 -1.90 -1.45
C VAL A 84 4.83 -1.85 -2.93
N CYS A 85 3.67 -2.39 -3.30
CA CYS A 85 3.14 -2.31 -4.66
C CYS A 85 1.86 -1.47 -4.65
N GLY A 86 1.87 -0.34 -5.36
CA GLY A 86 0.69 0.48 -5.61
C GLY A 86 0.20 0.28 -7.03
N VAL A 87 -1.03 -0.18 -7.20
CA VAL A 87 -1.68 -0.35 -8.50
C VAL A 87 -2.80 0.67 -8.64
N ASN A 88 -2.67 1.59 -9.59
CA ASN A 88 -3.64 2.64 -9.83
C ASN A 88 -4.09 2.64 -11.29
N ARG A 89 -5.35 3.01 -11.52
CA ARG A 89 -5.93 3.09 -12.86
C ARG A 89 -5.43 4.32 -13.64
N VAL A 90 -5.62 4.28 -14.94
CA VAL A 90 -5.58 5.43 -15.86
C VAL A 90 -6.98 5.73 -16.42
N GLY A 91 -7.16 6.87 -17.07
CA GLY A 91 -8.38 7.25 -17.78
C GLY A 91 -9.25 8.24 -17.02
N ILE A 92 -10.54 8.28 -17.34
CA ILE A 92 -11.53 9.23 -16.81
C ILE A 92 -12.71 8.42 -16.29
N ASP A 93 -13.27 8.81 -15.14
CA ASP A 93 -14.47 8.18 -14.59
C ASP A 93 -15.76 8.91 -15.02
N GLY A 94 -16.91 8.39 -14.58
CA GLY A 94 -18.22 8.96 -14.86
C GLY A 94 -18.45 10.37 -14.28
N TYR A 95 -17.64 10.79 -13.33
CA TYR A 95 -17.63 12.15 -12.74
C TYR A 95 -16.59 13.07 -13.37
N ARG A 96 -15.99 12.65 -14.48
CA ARG A 96 -14.92 13.37 -15.20
C ARG A 96 -13.63 13.57 -14.39
N LEU A 97 -13.41 12.80 -13.35
CA LEU A 97 -12.13 12.76 -12.67
C LEU A 97 -11.10 12.01 -13.53
N LYS A 98 -9.93 12.60 -13.65
CA LYS A 98 -8.82 12.04 -14.42
C LYS A 98 -7.87 11.26 -13.50
N TYR A 99 -7.39 10.14 -14.03
CA TYR A 99 -6.45 9.22 -13.39
C TYR A 99 -5.27 9.01 -14.33
N ASN A 100 -4.07 9.24 -13.84
CA ASN A 100 -2.83 9.14 -14.64
C ASN A 100 -1.94 7.97 -14.24
N GLY A 101 -2.48 6.98 -13.55
CA GLY A 101 -1.70 5.82 -13.14
C GLY A 101 -0.79 6.10 -11.95
N GLY A 102 0.53 5.98 -12.14
CA GLY A 102 1.50 6.01 -11.07
C GLY A 102 1.59 4.68 -10.33
N SER A 103 1.32 3.58 -11.03
CA SER A 103 1.55 2.24 -10.49
C SER A 103 3.04 1.99 -10.33
N LYS A 104 3.45 1.57 -9.12
CA LYS A 104 4.87 1.44 -8.76
C LYS A 104 5.10 0.30 -7.78
N ILE A 105 6.32 -0.20 -7.80
CA ILE A 105 6.84 -1.12 -6.80
C ILE A 105 8.02 -0.44 -6.10
N TYR A 106 7.98 -0.38 -4.77
CA TYR A 106 9.06 0.16 -3.92
C TYR A 106 9.74 -0.96 -3.14
N SER A 107 11.06 -0.87 -3.02
CA SER A 107 11.84 -1.69 -2.08
C SER A 107 11.62 -1.23 -0.64
N ALA A 108 12.04 -2.05 0.33
CA ALA A 108 12.01 -1.70 1.75
C ALA A 108 12.90 -0.48 2.11
N LEU A 109 13.78 -0.06 1.20
CA LEU A 109 14.60 1.15 1.29
C LEU A 109 13.95 2.37 0.62
N GLY A 110 12.69 2.23 0.13
CA GLY A 110 11.98 3.29 -0.56
C GLY A 110 12.45 3.56 -1.99
N GLU A 111 13.28 2.69 -2.56
CA GLU A 111 13.73 2.79 -3.93
C GLU A 111 12.66 2.28 -4.90
N GLU A 112 12.48 2.95 -6.02
CA GLU A 112 11.56 2.50 -7.07
C GLU A 112 12.18 1.31 -7.81
N ALA A 113 11.61 0.12 -7.62
CA ALA A 113 12.06 -1.11 -8.27
C ALA A 113 11.45 -1.30 -9.66
N ALA A 114 10.23 -0.82 -9.87
CA ALA A 114 9.55 -0.81 -11.17
C ALA A 114 8.39 0.19 -11.17
N SER A 115 8.04 0.70 -12.34
CA SER A 115 6.86 1.56 -12.53
C SER A 115 6.26 1.38 -13.92
N VAL A 116 4.98 1.74 -14.04
CA VAL A 116 4.31 1.93 -15.32
C VAL A 116 4.36 3.42 -15.65
N PRO A 117 4.72 3.83 -16.88
CA PRO A 117 4.69 5.23 -17.28
C PRO A 117 3.32 5.87 -17.03
N ASP A 118 3.34 7.15 -16.67
CA ASP A 118 2.10 7.90 -16.47
C ASP A 118 1.23 7.92 -17.74
N GLU A 119 -0.08 7.97 -17.55
CA GLU A 119 -1.10 8.01 -18.60
C GLU A 119 -1.10 6.78 -19.54
N THR A 120 -0.41 5.70 -19.13
CA THR A 120 -0.27 4.49 -19.94
C THR A 120 -0.87 3.28 -19.21
N GLU A 121 -1.64 2.48 -19.94
CA GLU A 121 -1.97 1.12 -19.50
C GLU A 121 -0.76 0.22 -19.75
N GLY A 122 -0.39 -0.58 -18.75
CA GLY A 122 0.80 -1.43 -18.88
C GLY A 122 1.03 -2.34 -17.69
N ILE A 123 2.11 -3.11 -17.82
CA ILE A 123 2.59 -4.04 -16.79
C ILE A 123 4.01 -3.62 -16.43
N ALA A 124 4.27 -3.53 -15.13
CA ALA A 124 5.62 -3.40 -14.58
C ALA A 124 5.96 -4.64 -13.78
N THR A 125 7.17 -5.16 -13.92
CA THR A 125 7.64 -6.35 -13.24
C THR A 125 8.94 -6.06 -12.50
N ALA A 126 9.04 -6.54 -11.26
CA ALA A 126 10.27 -6.50 -10.48
C ALA A 126 10.53 -7.85 -9.82
N THR A 127 11.79 -8.22 -9.69
CA THR A 127 12.17 -9.36 -8.86
C THR A 127 12.37 -8.89 -7.43
N LEU A 128 11.66 -9.51 -6.49
CA LEU A 128 11.75 -9.22 -5.07
C LEU A 128 12.53 -10.33 -4.35
N HIS A 129 13.37 -9.95 -3.38
CA HIS A 129 14.27 -10.87 -2.70
C HIS A 129 13.95 -10.98 -1.22
N LEU A 130 13.23 -12.05 -0.82
CA LEU A 130 12.77 -12.26 0.55
C LEU A 130 13.93 -12.37 1.55
N THR A 131 14.96 -13.13 1.20
CA THR A 131 16.15 -13.31 2.05
C THR A 131 16.84 -11.96 2.32
N ALA A 132 17.00 -11.13 1.29
CA ALA A 132 17.59 -9.79 1.46
C ALA A 132 16.73 -8.87 2.34
N LEU A 133 15.40 -8.97 2.24
CA LEU A 133 14.47 -8.25 3.12
C LEU A 133 14.66 -8.66 4.59
N HIS A 134 14.72 -9.97 4.86
CA HIS A 134 14.91 -10.48 6.22
C HIS A 134 16.28 -10.05 6.78
N GLN A 135 17.36 -10.16 6.01
CA GLN A 135 18.69 -9.69 6.40
C GLN A 135 18.71 -8.18 6.71
N PHE A 136 18.01 -7.37 5.91
CA PHE A 136 17.87 -5.94 6.17
C PHE A 136 17.18 -5.67 7.51
N ARG A 137 16.05 -6.35 7.79
CA ARG A 137 15.31 -6.24 9.05
C ARG A 137 16.12 -6.70 10.28
N GLU A 138 16.96 -7.73 10.13
CA GLU A 138 17.86 -8.19 11.18
C GLU A 138 18.97 -7.19 11.45
N LYS A 139 19.57 -6.62 10.40
CA LYS A 139 20.65 -5.64 10.50
C LYS A 139 20.18 -4.29 11.06
N PHE A 140 18.95 -3.90 10.78
CA PHE A 140 18.34 -2.64 11.22
C PHE A 140 16.92 -2.87 11.76
N PRO A 141 16.79 -3.40 12.99
CA PRO A 141 15.52 -3.92 13.51
C PRO A 141 14.64 -2.83 14.14
N VAL A 142 14.27 -1.77 13.40
CA VAL A 142 13.44 -0.65 13.91
C VAL A 142 12.08 -1.08 14.45
N TRP A 143 11.58 -2.23 14.01
CA TRP A 143 10.32 -2.79 14.51
C TRP A 143 10.36 -3.17 15.99
N LYS A 144 11.56 -3.41 16.57
CA LYS A 144 11.72 -3.71 17.99
C LYS A 144 11.57 -2.48 18.90
N ASP A 145 11.74 -1.29 18.32
CA ASP A 145 11.62 -0.02 19.02
C ASP A 145 10.22 0.61 18.87
N ALA A 146 9.32 -0.11 18.18
CA ALA A 146 7.97 0.39 17.88
C ALA A 146 7.08 0.34 19.12
N ASP A 147 6.24 1.36 19.28
CA ASP A 147 5.21 1.39 20.31
C ASP A 147 4.16 0.29 20.11
N GLU A 148 3.67 -0.26 21.20
CA GLU A 148 2.49 -1.12 21.20
C GLU A 148 1.22 -0.27 21.15
N PHE A 149 0.25 -0.67 20.35
CA PHE A 149 -1.04 0.00 20.26
C PHE A 149 -2.17 -0.99 19.95
N GLN A 150 -3.38 -0.60 20.28
CA GLN A 150 -4.59 -1.36 19.95
C GLN A 150 -5.54 -0.51 19.12
N LEU A 151 -6.03 -1.07 18.00
CA LEU A 151 -7.12 -0.49 17.23
C LEU A 151 -8.45 -0.85 17.90
N ARG A 152 -9.18 0.16 18.32
CA ARG A 152 -10.56 -0.04 18.80
C ARG A 152 -11.53 0.04 17.62
N HIS A 153 -12.47 -0.88 17.60
CA HIS A 153 -13.62 -0.80 16.68
C HIS A 153 -14.59 0.24 17.23
N SER A 154 -14.97 1.19 16.41
CA SER A 154 -15.99 2.21 16.72
C SER A 154 -17.33 1.76 16.23
#